data_794b4a2d8bb8a3eec3dc9ba096a46700
#
_entry.id   794b4a2d8bb8a3eec3dc9ba096a46700
#
_cell.length_a   1.000
_cell.length_b   1.000
_cell.length_c   1.000
_cell.angle_alpha   90.00
_cell.angle_beta   90.00
_cell.angle_gamma   90.00
#
_symmetry.space_group_name_H-M   'P 1'
#
loop_
_entity.id
_entity.type
_entity.pdbx_description
1 polymer ?
#
loop_
_entity_poly.entity_id
_entity_poly.type
_entity_poly.pdbx_seq_one_letter_code
_entity_poly.pdbx_strand_id
1 'polypeptide(L)'
;MEKVFNYKFSKIYTLLLNKVVRKNRSEAEMLSCITWLTGYQEEEIKKLTLSDISYKEFFVNAPKMNEKRFNVKGSICGVKIDSIEDPIYKDIRILDKLIDDLARGKSLEKILL
;
A
#
# COMPACT_ATOMS: atom_id res chain seq x y z
N MET A 1 16.58 10.84 -3.50
CA MET A 1 15.51 9.92 -3.95
C MET A 1 15.44 8.71 -3.03
N GLU A 2 14.26 8.28 -2.69
CA GLU A 2 14.08 7.17 -1.76
C GLU A 2 14.47 5.84 -2.40
N LYS A 3 15.24 5.03 -1.67
CA LYS A 3 15.65 3.70 -2.14
C LYS A 3 14.47 2.80 -2.43
N VAL A 4 13.38 2.98 -1.68
CA VAL A 4 12.18 2.15 -1.82
C VAL A 4 11.55 2.25 -3.22
N PHE A 5 11.78 3.34 -3.92
CA PHE A 5 11.28 3.52 -5.29
C PHE A 5 11.77 2.43 -6.23
N ASN A 6 13.00 1.96 -6.01
CA ASN A 6 13.66 0.99 -6.90
C ASN A 6 13.45 -0.46 -6.48
N TYR A 7 12.80 -0.70 -5.35
CA TYR A 7 12.51 -2.09 -4.95
C TYR A 7 11.50 -2.69 -5.90
N LYS A 8 11.64 -3.97 -6.17
CA LYS A 8 10.65 -4.68 -6.99
C LYS A 8 9.32 -4.74 -6.24
N PHE A 9 8.24 -4.45 -6.94
CA PHE A 9 6.90 -4.55 -6.35
C PHE A 9 6.65 -5.96 -5.81
N SER A 10 7.09 -7.00 -6.53
CA SER A 10 6.93 -8.38 -6.09
C SER A 10 7.52 -8.62 -4.70
N LYS A 11 8.68 -8.02 -4.43
CA LYS A 11 9.33 -8.16 -3.12
C LYS A 11 8.54 -7.44 -2.04
N ILE A 12 8.08 -6.22 -2.33
CA ILE A 12 7.27 -5.45 -1.38
C ILE A 12 5.97 -6.18 -1.08
N TYR A 13 5.32 -6.71 -2.10
CA TYR A 13 4.07 -7.46 -1.94
C TYR A 13 4.26 -8.62 -0.95
N THR A 14 5.34 -9.38 -1.12
CA THR A 14 5.65 -10.51 -0.22
C THR A 14 5.87 -10.03 1.22
N LEU A 15 6.57 -8.91 1.41
CA LEU A 15 6.80 -8.36 2.75
C LEU A 15 5.50 -7.92 3.41
N LEU A 16 4.62 -7.26 2.66
CA LEU A 16 3.33 -6.82 3.17
C LEU A 16 2.43 -8.02 3.50
N LEU A 17 2.44 -9.03 2.63
CA LEU A 17 1.66 -10.23 2.86
C LEU A 17 2.11 -10.95 4.13
N ASN A 18 3.41 -11.12 4.31
CA ASN A 18 3.95 -11.74 5.52
C ASN A 18 3.54 -10.99 6.78
N LYS A 19 3.52 -9.65 6.70
CA LYS A 19 3.13 -8.81 7.83
C LYS A 19 1.68 -9.06 8.25
N VAL A 20 0.75 -9.08 7.28
CA VAL A 20 -0.67 -9.25 7.61
C VAL A 20 -1.00 -10.68 8.02
N VAL A 21 -0.41 -11.67 7.35
CA VAL A 21 -0.63 -13.08 7.68
C VAL A 21 -0.14 -13.40 9.09
N ARG A 22 1.00 -12.85 9.48
CA ARG A 22 1.56 -13.02 10.83
C ARG A 22 0.60 -12.51 11.91
N LYS A 23 -0.25 -11.57 11.56
CA LYS A 23 -1.25 -10.98 12.47
C LYS A 23 -2.64 -11.54 12.23
N ASN A 24 -2.74 -12.70 11.59
CA ASN A 24 -4.00 -13.41 11.33
C ASN A 24 -4.96 -12.65 10.41
N ARG A 25 -4.43 -11.80 9.52
CA ARG A 25 -5.23 -11.17 8.48
C ARG A 25 -4.97 -11.87 7.15
N SER A 26 -5.92 -11.75 6.23
CA SER A 26 -5.87 -12.49 4.97
C SER A 26 -5.26 -11.68 3.83
N GLU A 27 -4.79 -12.39 2.81
CA GLU A 27 -4.34 -11.76 1.57
C GLU A 27 -5.48 -10.99 0.91
N ALA A 28 -6.70 -11.53 0.96
CA ALA A 28 -7.87 -10.85 0.41
C ALA A 28 -8.10 -9.48 1.05
N GLU A 29 -7.92 -9.38 2.36
CA GLU A 29 -8.03 -8.10 3.06
C GLU A 29 -6.93 -7.13 2.64
N MET A 30 -5.71 -7.63 2.49
CA MET A 30 -4.58 -6.82 2.00
C MET A 30 -4.85 -6.31 0.58
N LEU A 31 -5.33 -7.19 -0.30
CA LEU A 31 -5.67 -6.83 -1.67
C LEU A 31 -6.76 -5.76 -1.71
N SER A 32 -7.75 -5.86 -0.81
CA SER A 32 -8.79 -4.83 -0.71
C SER A 32 -8.20 -3.45 -0.43
N CYS A 33 -7.20 -3.38 0.44
CA CYS A 33 -6.51 -2.13 0.73
C CYS A 33 -5.78 -1.59 -0.50
N ILE A 34 -5.05 -2.46 -1.20
CA ILE A 34 -4.28 -2.06 -2.38
C ILE A 34 -5.22 -1.60 -3.51
N THR A 35 -6.27 -2.36 -3.76
CA THR A 35 -7.27 -2.03 -4.79
C THR A 35 -7.96 -0.69 -4.48
N TRP A 36 -8.36 -0.50 -3.23
CA TRP A 36 -8.98 0.75 -2.80
C TRP A 36 -8.07 1.95 -3.07
N LEU A 37 -6.79 1.80 -2.77
CA LEU A 37 -5.83 2.91 -2.89
C LEU A 37 -5.51 3.23 -4.35
N THR A 38 -5.30 2.21 -5.18
CA THR A 38 -4.66 2.36 -6.50
C THR A 38 -5.61 2.24 -7.69
N GLY A 39 -6.77 1.64 -7.49
CA GLY A 39 -7.69 1.35 -8.59
C GLY A 39 -7.32 0.12 -9.42
N TYR A 40 -6.21 -0.55 -9.12
CA TYR A 40 -5.90 -1.83 -9.77
C TYR A 40 -6.94 -2.87 -9.39
N GLN A 41 -7.26 -3.74 -10.34
CA GLN A 41 -8.02 -4.95 -10.04
C GLN A 41 -7.10 -5.98 -9.39
N GLU A 42 -7.67 -6.87 -8.60
CA GLU A 42 -6.92 -7.91 -7.92
C GLU A 42 -6.05 -8.73 -8.87
N GLU A 43 -6.63 -9.09 -10.03
CA GLU A 43 -5.94 -9.88 -11.05
C GLU A 43 -4.73 -9.15 -11.61
N GLU A 44 -4.84 -7.83 -11.82
CA GLU A 44 -3.73 -7.01 -12.29
C GLU A 44 -2.60 -6.97 -11.26
N ILE A 45 -2.96 -6.81 -9.98
CA ILE A 45 -1.98 -6.80 -8.90
C ILE A 45 -1.20 -8.11 -8.89
N LYS A 46 -1.91 -9.24 -8.99
CA LYS A 46 -1.27 -10.55 -9.01
C LYS A 46 -0.33 -10.72 -10.20
N LYS A 47 -0.71 -10.23 -11.37
CA LYS A 47 0.16 -10.26 -12.54
C LYS A 47 1.43 -9.43 -12.30
N LEU A 48 1.29 -8.27 -11.68
CA LEU A 48 2.43 -7.39 -11.41
C LEU A 48 3.41 -8.00 -10.42
N THR A 49 2.95 -8.90 -9.53
CA THR A 49 3.85 -9.63 -8.62
C THR A 49 4.74 -10.61 -9.38
N LEU A 50 4.41 -10.94 -10.62
CA LEU A 50 5.21 -11.82 -11.48
C LEU A 50 6.09 -11.04 -12.46
N SER A 51 6.07 -9.72 -12.38
CA SER A 51 6.83 -8.82 -13.25
C SER A 51 8.03 -8.24 -12.51
N ASP A 52 8.85 -7.49 -13.24
CA ASP A 52 10.00 -6.78 -12.68
C ASP A 52 9.67 -5.32 -12.36
N ILE A 53 8.41 -4.94 -12.36
CA ILE A 53 8.01 -3.55 -12.12
C ILE A 53 8.55 -3.05 -10.77
N SER A 54 9.05 -1.82 -10.75
CA SER A 54 9.49 -1.19 -9.51
C SER A 54 8.30 -0.71 -8.68
N TYR A 55 8.50 -0.50 -7.40
CA TYR A 55 7.46 0.01 -6.52
C TYR A 55 7.00 1.41 -6.97
N LYS A 56 7.94 2.24 -7.40
CA LYS A 56 7.61 3.56 -7.98
C LYS A 56 6.71 3.42 -9.20
N GLU A 57 7.10 2.57 -10.15
CA GLU A 57 6.32 2.35 -11.37
C GLU A 57 4.93 1.82 -11.06
N PHE A 58 4.82 0.97 -10.05
CA PHE A 58 3.52 0.46 -9.61
C PHE A 58 2.56 1.63 -9.27
N PHE A 59 3.05 2.63 -8.55
CA PHE A 59 2.22 3.79 -8.20
C PHE A 59 2.03 4.75 -9.37
N VAL A 60 3.07 4.99 -10.17
CA VAL A 60 2.98 5.88 -11.34
C VAL A 60 1.94 5.35 -12.33
N ASN A 61 1.88 4.03 -12.50
CA ASN A 61 0.98 3.39 -13.47
C ASN A 61 -0.39 3.03 -12.88
N ALA A 62 -0.65 3.40 -11.63
CA ALA A 62 -1.93 3.08 -10.99
C ALA A 62 -3.10 3.67 -11.80
N PRO A 63 -4.13 2.85 -12.09
CA PRO A 63 -5.25 3.29 -12.94
C PRO A 63 -5.99 4.49 -12.38
N LYS A 64 -6.23 4.49 -11.07
CA LYS A 64 -6.98 5.59 -10.44
C LYS A 64 -6.69 5.64 -8.94
N MET A 65 -5.75 6.47 -8.55
CA MET A 65 -5.49 6.69 -7.12
C MET A 65 -6.73 7.28 -6.46
N ASN A 66 -7.07 6.72 -5.30
CA ASN A 66 -8.27 7.14 -4.57
C ASN A 66 -8.02 8.49 -3.90
N GLU A 67 -8.87 9.47 -4.20
CA GLU A 67 -8.75 10.81 -3.62
C GLU A 67 -8.98 10.82 -2.11
N LYS A 68 -9.74 9.88 -1.59
CA LYS A 68 -9.97 9.73 -0.15
C LYS A 68 -8.71 9.33 0.60
N ARG A 69 -7.65 8.91 -0.10
CA ARG A 69 -6.38 8.54 0.55
C ARG A 69 -5.80 9.68 1.38
N PHE A 70 -6.12 10.92 1.03
CA PHE A 70 -5.65 12.08 1.79
C PHE A 70 -6.33 12.22 3.16
N ASN A 71 -7.36 11.42 3.43
CA ASN A 71 -7.97 11.32 4.76
C ASN A 71 -7.20 10.37 5.68
N VAL A 72 -6.23 9.61 5.13
CA VAL A 72 -5.39 8.72 5.92
C VAL A 72 -4.38 9.58 6.67
N LYS A 73 -4.55 9.65 7.98
CA LYS A 73 -3.75 10.52 8.86
C LYS A 73 -2.87 9.68 9.77
N GLY A 74 -1.99 10.36 10.48
CA GLY A 74 -1.14 9.75 11.48
C GLY A 74 0.28 9.58 11.01
N SER A 75 0.99 8.70 11.71
CA SER A 75 2.40 8.47 11.49
C SER A 75 2.66 6.99 11.21
N ILE A 76 3.70 6.73 10.46
CA ILE A 76 4.20 5.38 10.25
C ILE A 76 5.72 5.43 10.41
N CYS A 77 6.27 4.57 11.28
CA CYS A 77 7.71 4.55 11.60
C CYS A 77 8.25 5.93 12.00
N GLY A 78 7.45 6.68 12.77
CA GLY A 78 7.87 8.01 13.28
C GLY A 78 7.72 9.15 12.30
N VAL A 79 7.23 8.91 11.09
CA VAL A 79 7.07 9.95 10.08
C VAL A 79 5.59 10.28 9.92
N LYS A 80 5.24 11.56 10.06
CA LYS A 80 3.87 12.01 9.82
C LYS A 80 3.60 12.03 8.31
N ILE A 81 2.53 11.36 7.90
CA ILE A 81 2.15 11.26 6.48
C ILE A 81 1.97 12.66 5.87
N ASP A 82 1.32 13.57 6.58
CA ASP A 82 1.06 14.92 6.09
C ASP A 82 2.31 15.74 5.83
N SER A 83 3.44 15.38 6.44
CA SER A 83 4.70 16.11 6.26
C SER A 83 5.49 15.67 5.03
N ILE A 84 5.07 14.61 4.35
CA ILE A 84 5.78 14.08 3.19
C ILE A 84 5.43 14.93 1.95
N GLU A 85 6.46 15.49 1.32
CA GLU A 85 6.27 16.38 0.16
C GLU A 85 6.22 15.64 -1.17
N ASP A 86 7.04 14.60 -1.34
CA ASP A 86 7.04 13.83 -2.59
C ASP A 86 5.74 13.05 -2.72
N PRO A 87 4.97 13.25 -3.81
CA PRO A 87 3.66 12.60 -3.95
C PRO A 87 3.73 11.08 -3.99
N ILE A 88 4.71 10.51 -4.67
CA ILE A 88 4.84 9.05 -4.79
C ILE A 88 5.26 8.46 -3.45
N TYR A 89 6.23 9.08 -2.78
CA TYR A 89 6.65 8.61 -1.47
C TYR A 89 5.50 8.70 -0.46
N LYS A 90 4.71 9.77 -0.54
CA LYS A 90 3.52 9.92 0.30
C LYS A 90 2.54 8.78 0.06
N ASP A 91 2.27 8.44 -1.20
CA ASP A 91 1.37 7.34 -1.54
C ASP A 91 1.89 6.00 -1.01
N ILE A 92 3.20 5.77 -1.10
CA ILE A 92 3.84 4.58 -0.52
C ILE A 92 3.59 4.51 0.99
N ARG A 93 3.77 5.62 1.69
CA ARG A 93 3.58 5.65 3.15
C ARG A 93 2.11 5.54 3.54
N ILE A 94 1.20 6.03 2.71
CA ILE A 94 -0.23 5.82 2.91
C ILE A 94 -0.54 4.33 2.84
N LEU A 95 -0.02 3.61 1.86
CA LEU A 95 -0.21 2.16 1.79
C LEU A 95 0.35 1.47 3.03
N ASP A 96 1.56 1.85 3.46
CA ASP A 96 2.14 1.30 4.68
C ASP A 96 1.22 1.49 5.88
N LYS A 97 0.56 2.65 5.98
CA LYS A 97 -0.35 2.95 7.08
C LYS A 97 -1.60 2.09 7.01
N LEU A 98 -2.18 1.91 5.83
CA LEU A 98 -3.35 1.05 5.65
C LEU A 98 -3.02 -0.38 6.08
N ILE A 99 -1.88 -0.90 5.65
CA ILE A 99 -1.45 -2.26 5.97
C ILE A 99 -1.12 -2.40 7.45
N ASP A 100 -0.49 -1.38 8.04
CA ASP A 100 -0.21 -1.38 9.48
C ASP A 100 -1.50 -1.43 10.30
N ASP A 101 -2.49 -0.63 9.92
CA ASP A 101 -3.79 -0.63 10.60
C ASP A 101 -4.48 -1.99 10.46
N LEU A 102 -4.39 -2.60 9.28
CA LEU A 102 -4.92 -3.94 9.05
C LEU A 102 -4.24 -4.96 9.97
N ALA A 103 -2.92 -4.93 10.03
CA ALA A 103 -2.14 -5.83 10.88
C ALA A 103 -2.45 -5.63 12.37
N ARG A 104 -2.79 -4.41 12.77
CA ARG A 104 -3.15 -4.10 14.17
C ARG A 104 -4.57 -4.50 14.53
N GLY A 105 -5.34 -5.02 13.59
CA GLY A 105 -6.66 -5.56 13.86
C GLY A 105 -7.83 -4.66 13.53
N LYS A 106 -7.61 -3.51 12.87
CA LYS A 106 -8.74 -2.67 12.46
C LYS A 106 -9.54 -3.37 11.36
N SER A 107 -10.85 -3.15 11.37
CA SER A 107 -11.72 -3.67 10.31
C SER A 107 -11.52 -2.89 9.02
N LEU A 108 -11.78 -3.54 7.89
CA LEU A 108 -11.72 -2.87 6.59
C LEU A 108 -12.65 -1.65 6.54
N GLU A 109 -13.80 -1.72 7.16
CA GLU A 109 -14.75 -0.59 7.21
C GLU A 109 -14.12 0.65 7.85
N LYS A 110 -13.29 0.45 8.87
CA LYS A 110 -12.62 1.56 9.55
C LYS A 110 -11.38 2.04 8.82
N ILE A 111 -10.73 1.14 8.09
CA ILE A 111 -9.51 1.48 7.33
C ILE A 111 -9.88 2.22 6.05
N LEU A 112 -10.86 1.70 5.31
CA LEU A 112 -11.20 2.17 3.96
C LEU A 112 -12.43 3.09 3.99
N LEU A 113 -12.28 4.21 4.67
CA LEU A 113 -13.36 5.20 4.74
C LEU A 113 -13.47 6.03 3.42
#